data_0fe82c5b25d3984c5674a04bbf0298e7
#
_entry.id   0fe82c5b25d3984c5674a04bbf0298e7
#
_cell.length_a   1.000
_cell.length_b   1.000
_cell.length_c   1.000
_cell.angle_alpha   90.00
_cell.angle_beta   90.00
_cell.angle_gamma   90.00
#
_symmetry.space_group_name_H-M   'P 1'
#
loop_
_entity.id
_entity.type
_entity.pdbx_description
1 polymer ?
#
loop_
_entity_poly.entity_id
_entity_poly.type
_entity_poly.pdbx_seq_one_letter_code
_entity_poly.pdbx_strand_id
1 'polypeptide(L)'
;MTNKNRATLIGFSAILLWSSLVGTIRIVCENLGAYGGVAVIYSAASVILLLIFGLKTIRHIPKRYLFWGGLLFASYELCFSLSIGFANNGRQAVEVSMLNYLWPTLTILFAIAFNNQKANFLIIPGAILPVIGISWVLGGDQGLNPMMMLANIQDNPLSYALAFIGSLIWASYCMVTVKLADGKNGVALFLIFTAIIMWVQYAFSSEPALSINSFSLILYSFLAAFAIGVGYAAWNYGVFYGNVTILAGASYFIPIISAFLSSILLNLTLTYSFWQGTGLVCFGAMLCWLATRNKKSHLKEIKQ
;
A
#
# COMPACT_ATOMS: atom_id res chain seq x y z
N MET A 1 25.65 -15.62 7.35
CA MET A 1 24.78 -14.48 7.01
C MET A 1 24.85 -13.49 8.16
N THR A 2 25.16 -12.21 7.91
CA THR A 2 25.21 -11.19 8.98
C THR A 2 23.81 -10.91 9.52
N ASN A 3 23.69 -10.43 10.76
CA ASN A 3 22.39 -10.05 11.35
C ASN A 3 21.67 -8.99 10.51
N LYS A 4 22.40 -8.06 9.89
CA LYS A 4 21.86 -7.04 8.98
C LYS A 4 21.23 -7.66 7.73
N ASN A 5 21.86 -8.69 7.14
CA ASN A 5 21.32 -9.37 5.96
C ASN A 5 20.05 -10.16 6.28
N ARG A 6 19.98 -10.79 7.47
CA ARG A 6 18.75 -11.47 7.95
C ARG A 6 17.60 -10.49 8.11
N ALA A 7 17.85 -9.34 8.75
CA ALA A 7 16.84 -8.30 8.91
C ALA A 7 16.36 -7.74 7.56
N THR A 8 17.27 -7.57 6.59
CA THR A 8 16.91 -7.14 5.23
C THR A 8 16.01 -8.17 4.55
N LEU A 9 16.31 -9.47 4.66
CA LEU A 9 15.47 -10.53 4.11
C LEU A 9 14.08 -10.58 4.76
N ILE A 10 14.00 -10.38 6.07
CA ILE A 10 12.70 -10.26 6.76
C ILE A 10 11.94 -9.05 6.21
N GLY A 11 12.59 -7.90 6.00
CA GLY A 11 11.96 -6.74 5.35
C GLY A 11 11.48 -7.02 3.92
N PHE A 12 12.20 -7.84 3.15
CA PHE A 12 11.74 -8.27 1.82
C PHE A 12 10.46 -9.09 1.86
N SER A 13 10.24 -9.91 2.90
CA SER A 13 8.99 -10.65 3.02
C SER A 13 7.77 -9.73 3.11
N ALA A 14 7.90 -8.53 3.69
CA ALA A 14 6.83 -7.54 3.69
C ALA A 14 6.40 -7.10 2.28
N ILE A 15 7.37 -6.94 1.37
CA ILE A 15 7.10 -6.56 -0.03
C ILE A 15 6.25 -7.64 -0.70
N LEU A 16 6.59 -8.91 -0.53
CA LEU A 16 5.83 -10.04 -1.08
C LEU A 16 4.43 -10.14 -0.46
N LEU A 17 4.34 -9.99 0.87
CA LEU A 17 3.07 -10.01 1.60
C LEU A 17 2.15 -8.88 1.12
N TRP A 18 2.61 -7.64 1.07
CA TRP A 18 1.80 -6.51 0.59
C TRP A 18 1.44 -6.62 -0.89
N SER A 19 2.29 -7.25 -1.70
CA SER A 19 1.98 -7.51 -3.10
C SER A 19 0.81 -8.49 -3.29
N SER A 20 0.48 -9.32 -2.31
CA SER A 20 -0.66 -10.24 -2.38
C SER A 20 -2.00 -9.59 -2.01
N LEU A 21 -1.99 -8.37 -1.44
CA LEU A 21 -3.18 -7.75 -0.84
C LEU A 21 -4.30 -7.48 -1.85
N VAL A 22 -3.98 -6.99 -3.04
CA VAL A 22 -5.01 -6.64 -4.03
C VAL A 22 -5.88 -7.85 -4.37
N GLY A 23 -5.26 -8.98 -4.70
CA GLY A 23 -5.98 -10.21 -5.02
C GLY A 23 -6.74 -10.79 -3.83
N THR A 24 -6.10 -10.84 -2.65
CA THR A 24 -6.71 -11.42 -1.46
C THR A 24 -7.85 -10.57 -0.90
N ILE A 25 -7.70 -9.24 -0.82
CA ILE A 25 -8.79 -8.32 -0.43
C ILE A 25 -9.96 -8.45 -1.41
N ARG A 26 -9.68 -8.49 -2.72
CA ARG A 26 -10.73 -8.61 -3.73
C ARG A 26 -11.56 -9.88 -3.53
N ILE A 27 -10.92 -11.03 -3.38
CA ILE A 27 -11.61 -12.31 -3.15
C ILE A 27 -12.47 -12.25 -1.88
N VAL A 28 -11.95 -11.69 -0.80
CA VAL A 28 -12.70 -11.58 0.45
C VAL A 28 -13.91 -10.65 0.30
N CYS A 29 -13.73 -9.48 -0.34
CA CYS A 29 -14.81 -8.52 -0.54
C CYS A 29 -15.89 -9.02 -1.49
N GLU A 30 -15.56 -9.82 -2.50
CA GLU A 30 -16.56 -10.46 -3.38
C GLU A 30 -17.49 -11.42 -2.64
N ASN A 31 -17.01 -12.01 -1.54
CA ASN A 31 -17.78 -13.00 -0.78
C ASN A 31 -18.44 -12.43 0.48
N LEU A 32 -17.83 -11.45 1.14
CA LEU A 32 -18.28 -10.91 2.43
C LEU A 32 -18.77 -9.46 2.36
N GLY A 33 -18.82 -8.86 1.16
CA GLY A 33 -19.04 -7.43 1.01
C GLY A 33 -17.78 -6.61 1.24
N ALA A 34 -17.77 -5.36 0.78
CA ALA A 34 -16.63 -4.48 0.89
C ALA A 34 -16.37 -4.06 2.34
N TYR A 35 -17.42 -3.66 3.07
CA TYR A 35 -17.28 -3.27 4.49
C TYR A 35 -17.04 -4.47 5.40
N GLY A 36 -17.86 -5.52 5.28
CA GLY A 36 -17.77 -6.72 6.11
C GLY A 36 -16.45 -7.47 5.91
N GLY A 37 -16.04 -7.67 4.66
CA GLY A 37 -14.77 -8.34 4.33
C GLY A 37 -13.56 -7.60 4.88
N VAL A 38 -13.52 -6.27 4.69
CA VAL A 38 -12.43 -5.44 5.20
C VAL A 38 -12.43 -5.40 6.73
N ALA A 39 -13.61 -5.34 7.39
CA ALA A 39 -13.71 -5.39 8.85
C ALA A 39 -13.08 -6.69 9.43
N VAL A 40 -13.38 -7.83 8.81
CA VAL A 40 -12.81 -9.13 9.20
C VAL A 40 -11.29 -9.14 9.03
N ILE A 41 -10.78 -8.68 7.88
CA ILE A 41 -9.35 -8.63 7.58
C ILE A 41 -8.60 -7.77 8.62
N TYR A 42 -9.06 -6.54 8.89
CA TYR A 42 -8.36 -5.65 9.82
C TYR A 42 -8.51 -6.06 11.28
N SER A 43 -9.61 -6.72 11.66
CA SER A 43 -9.73 -7.33 12.98
C SER A 43 -8.69 -8.41 13.20
N ALA A 44 -8.57 -9.35 12.25
CA ALA A 44 -7.58 -10.40 12.32
C ALA A 44 -6.14 -9.87 12.25
N ALA A 45 -5.87 -8.87 11.39
CA ALA A 45 -4.56 -8.23 11.29
C ALA A 45 -4.16 -7.53 12.60
N SER A 46 -5.12 -6.87 13.27
CA SER A 46 -4.91 -6.24 14.57
C SER A 46 -4.52 -7.25 15.64
N VAL A 47 -5.22 -8.38 15.68
CA VAL A 47 -4.91 -9.48 16.62
C VAL A 47 -3.52 -10.04 16.34
N ILE A 48 -3.19 -10.35 15.09
CA ILE A 48 -1.88 -10.86 14.69
C ILE A 48 -0.77 -9.91 15.14
N LEU A 49 -0.92 -8.61 14.90
CA LEU A 49 0.10 -7.63 15.22
C LEU A 49 0.25 -7.43 16.74
N LEU A 50 -0.86 -7.50 17.49
CA LEU A 50 -0.83 -7.48 18.95
C LEU A 50 -0.16 -8.71 19.55
N LEU A 51 -0.35 -9.89 18.94
CA LEU A 51 0.35 -11.11 19.37
C LEU A 51 1.86 -11.02 19.13
N ILE A 52 2.29 -10.39 18.04
CA ILE A 52 3.72 -10.20 17.71
C ILE A 52 4.39 -9.18 18.64
N PHE A 53 3.79 -8.03 18.84
CA PHE A 53 4.42 -6.91 19.57
C PHE A 53 3.96 -6.77 21.03
N GLY A 54 2.84 -7.39 21.39
CA GLY A 54 2.23 -7.26 22.70
C GLY A 54 1.60 -5.89 22.97
N LEU A 55 0.79 -5.82 24.02
CA LEU A 55 0.07 -4.59 24.42
C LEU A 55 0.98 -3.44 24.87
N LYS A 56 2.23 -3.73 25.22
CA LYS A 56 3.19 -2.70 25.63
C LYS A 56 3.52 -1.70 24.53
N THR A 57 3.41 -2.12 23.27
CA THR A 57 3.71 -1.29 22.08
C THR A 57 2.72 -0.13 21.91
N ILE A 58 1.51 -0.27 22.47
CA ILE A 58 0.45 0.75 22.41
C ILE A 58 0.70 1.89 23.43
N ARG A 59 1.59 1.68 24.40
CA ARG A 59 1.83 2.66 25.47
C ARG A 59 2.84 3.72 25.03
N HIS A 60 2.61 4.96 25.48
CA HIS A 60 3.53 6.09 25.30
C HIS A 60 3.66 6.59 23.86
N ILE A 61 2.62 6.44 23.02
CA ILE A 61 2.55 7.09 21.73
C ILE A 61 2.24 8.58 21.94
N PRO A 62 2.98 9.50 21.29
CA PRO A 62 2.70 10.94 21.40
C PRO A 62 1.24 11.24 20.99
N LYS A 63 0.51 12.00 21.82
CA LYS A 63 -0.93 12.28 21.57
C LYS A 63 -1.21 12.89 20.19
N ARG A 64 -0.32 13.79 19.73
CA ARG A 64 -0.44 14.40 18.40
C ARG A 64 -0.28 13.36 17.27
N TYR A 65 0.66 12.42 17.43
CA TYR A 65 0.83 11.34 16.48
C TYR A 65 -0.32 10.33 16.53
N LEU A 66 -0.82 10.04 17.74
CA LEU A 66 -1.97 9.19 17.92
C LEU A 66 -3.20 9.71 17.13
N PHE A 67 -3.44 11.03 17.20
CA PHE A 67 -4.55 11.65 16.50
C PHE A 67 -4.31 11.77 14.99
N TRP A 68 -3.26 12.50 14.58
CA TRP A 68 -3.02 12.76 13.14
C TRP A 68 -2.52 11.52 12.40
N GLY A 69 -1.61 10.77 13.00
CA GLY A 69 -1.11 9.52 12.43
C GLY A 69 -2.20 8.45 12.34
N GLY A 70 -3.00 8.29 13.41
CA GLY A 70 -4.13 7.36 13.43
C GLY A 70 -5.21 7.72 12.42
N LEU A 71 -5.59 9.00 12.33
CA LEU A 71 -6.55 9.49 11.35
C LEU A 71 -6.08 9.23 9.91
N LEU A 72 -4.86 9.65 9.58
CA LEU A 72 -4.33 9.48 8.22
C LEU A 72 -4.12 8.00 7.87
N PHE A 73 -3.59 7.20 8.81
CA PHE A 73 -3.42 5.77 8.59
C PHE A 73 -4.75 5.07 8.35
N ALA A 74 -5.71 5.23 9.27
CA ALA A 74 -7.02 4.60 9.11
C ALA A 74 -7.73 5.06 7.84
N SER A 75 -7.70 6.35 7.51
CA SER A 75 -8.27 6.88 6.27
C SER A 75 -7.61 6.29 5.03
N TYR A 76 -6.28 6.11 5.04
CA TYR A 76 -5.57 5.45 3.96
C TYR A 76 -6.01 4.00 3.77
N GLU A 77 -6.00 3.23 4.86
CA GLU A 77 -6.36 1.81 4.80
C GLU A 77 -7.82 1.61 4.36
N LEU A 78 -8.72 2.50 4.78
CA LEU A 78 -10.10 2.54 4.30
C LEU A 78 -10.14 2.83 2.79
N CYS A 79 -9.48 3.89 2.35
CA CYS A 79 -9.45 4.28 0.94
C CYS A 79 -8.87 3.15 0.06
N PHE A 80 -7.74 2.57 0.46
CA PHE A 80 -7.10 1.49 -0.29
C PHE A 80 -7.98 0.24 -0.37
N SER A 81 -8.45 -0.26 0.77
CA SER A 81 -9.21 -1.51 0.81
C SER A 81 -10.59 -1.37 0.17
N LEU A 82 -11.29 -0.26 0.39
CA LEU A 82 -12.59 -0.02 -0.22
C LEU A 82 -12.47 0.29 -1.73
N SER A 83 -11.39 0.89 -2.20
CA SER A 83 -11.16 1.05 -3.64
C SER A 83 -11.13 -0.30 -4.36
N ILE A 84 -10.52 -1.30 -3.74
CA ILE A 84 -10.48 -2.69 -4.25
C ILE A 84 -11.82 -3.38 -4.03
N GLY A 85 -12.43 -3.20 -2.85
CA GLY A 85 -13.70 -3.83 -2.48
C GLY A 85 -14.87 -3.40 -3.37
N PHE A 86 -14.95 -2.13 -3.73
CA PHE A 86 -15.99 -1.56 -4.60
C PHE A 86 -15.70 -1.72 -6.10
N ALA A 87 -14.55 -2.22 -6.50
CA ALA A 87 -14.27 -2.47 -7.91
C ALA A 87 -15.32 -3.41 -8.50
N ASN A 88 -15.77 -3.16 -9.73
CA ASN A 88 -16.82 -3.93 -10.39
C ASN A 88 -16.39 -5.37 -10.70
N ASN A 89 -15.10 -5.59 -10.91
CA ASN A 89 -14.51 -6.91 -11.19
C ASN A 89 -13.03 -6.96 -10.80
N GLY A 90 -12.43 -8.15 -10.88
CA GLY A 90 -11.04 -8.36 -10.52
C GLY A 90 -10.04 -7.54 -11.37
N ARG A 91 -10.30 -7.36 -12.68
CA ARG A 91 -9.46 -6.51 -13.54
C ARG A 91 -9.47 -5.07 -13.07
N GLN A 92 -10.66 -4.51 -12.81
CA GLN A 92 -10.78 -3.15 -12.28
C GLN A 92 -10.10 -3.00 -10.91
N ALA A 93 -10.19 -4.01 -10.02
CA ALA A 93 -9.48 -3.98 -8.73
C ALA A 93 -7.95 -3.83 -8.91
N VAL A 94 -7.37 -4.53 -9.89
CA VAL A 94 -5.94 -4.39 -10.23
C VAL A 94 -5.64 -3.02 -10.86
N GLU A 95 -6.47 -2.53 -11.76
CA GLU A 95 -6.33 -1.20 -12.39
C GLU A 95 -6.40 -0.07 -11.36
N VAL A 96 -7.38 -0.12 -10.46
CA VAL A 96 -7.56 0.88 -9.38
C VAL A 96 -6.35 0.89 -8.46
N SER A 97 -5.78 -0.28 -8.15
CA SER A 97 -4.58 -0.37 -7.32
C SER A 97 -3.37 0.34 -7.91
N MET A 98 -3.30 0.49 -9.24
CA MET A 98 -2.22 1.24 -9.90
C MET A 98 -2.22 2.71 -9.50
N LEU A 99 -3.40 3.34 -9.31
CA LEU A 99 -3.45 4.72 -8.80
C LEU A 99 -2.90 4.82 -7.38
N ASN A 100 -3.20 3.83 -6.54
CA ASN A 100 -2.63 3.82 -5.20
C ASN A 100 -1.10 3.77 -5.22
N TYR A 101 -0.49 3.09 -6.19
CA TYR A 101 0.97 3.01 -6.33
C TYR A 101 1.66 4.32 -6.76
N LEU A 102 0.93 5.44 -6.83
CA LEU A 102 1.53 6.78 -6.84
C LEU A 102 2.16 7.17 -5.49
N TRP A 103 1.76 6.52 -4.39
CA TRP A 103 2.20 6.92 -3.05
C TRP A 103 3.72 7.06 -2.88
N PRO A 104 4.61 6.22 -3.50
CA PRO A 104 6.05 6.40 -3.33
C PRO A 104 6.55 7.70 -3.98
N THR A 105 6.08 7.99 -5.18
CA THR A 105 6.39 9.24 -5.90
C THR A 105 5.88 10.45 -5.12
N LEU A 106 4.61 10.42 -4.68
CA LEU A 106 4.00 11.50 -3.90
C LEU A 106 4.72 11.71 -2.55
N THR A 107 5.14 10.63 -1.88
CA THR A 107 5.91 10.73 -0.63
C THR A 107 7.22 11.49 -0.84
N ILE A 108 7.93 11.23 -1.94
CA ILE A 108 9.17 11.94 -2.28
C ILE A 108 8.88 13.42 -2.61
N LEU A 109 7.85 13.69 -3.41
CA LEU A 109 7.45 15.05 -3.75
C LEU A 109 7.04 15.85 -2.49
N PHE A 110 6.31 15.22 -1.57
CA PHE A 110 5.94 15.84 -0.29
C PHE A 110 7.16 16.06 0.61
N ALA A 111 8.13 15.15 0.61
CA ALA A 111 9.38 15.34 1.34
C ALA A 111 10.19 16.54 0.80
N ILE A 112 10.18 16.77 -0.51
CA ILE A 112 10.79 17.95 -1.14
C ILE A 112 10.03 19.21 -0.74
N ALA A 113 8.69 19.21 -0.83
CA ALA A 113 7.86 20.37 -0.58
C ALA A 113 7.81 20.77 0.91
N PHE A 114 7.73 19.79 1.83
CA PHE A 114 7.43 20.03 3.24
C PHE A 114 8.57 19.71 4.22
N ASN A 115 9.59 18.94 3.78
CA ASN A 115 10.71 18.52 4.62
C ASN A 115 12.08 18.99 4.09
N ASN A 116 12.10 19.95 3.14
CA ASN A 116 13.32 20.48 2.54
C ASN A 116 14.27 19.41 1.95
N GLN A 117 13.73 18.28 1.51
CA GLN A 117 14.50 17.24 0.84
C GLN A 117 15.05 17.79 -0.48
N LYS A 118 16.36 17.69 -0.68
CA LYS A 118 16.99 18.09 -1.94
C LYS A 118 16.84 17.01 -3.00
N ALA A 119 16.58 17.41 -4.24
CA ALA A 119 16.52 16.52 -5.39
C ALA A 119 17.32 17.09 -6.55
N ASN A 120 17.76 16.21 -7.45
CA ASN A 120 18.35 16.61 -8.72
C ASN A 120 17.30 16.56 -9.86
N PHE A 121 17.73 16.86 -11.10
CA PHE A 121 16.84 16.95 -12.26
C PHE A 121 16.06 15.65 -12.59
N LEU A 122 16.50 14.48 -12.13
CA LEU A 122 15.80 13.20 -12.33
C LEU A 122 14.42 13.17 -11.66
N ILE A 123 14.14 14.12 -10.76
CA ILE A 123 12.81 14.23 -10.14
C ILE A 123 11.71 14.52 -11.17
N ILE A 124 12.04 15.25 -12.24
CA ILE A 124 11.08 15.64 -13.28
C ILE A 124 10.57 14.40 -14.04
N PRO A 125 11.42 13.62 -14.74
CA PRO A 125 10.95 12.38 -15.36
C PRO A 125 10.41 11.37 -14.33
N GLY A 126 10.98 11.33 -13.11
CA GLY A 126 10.52 10.47 -12.03
C GLY A 126 9.09 10.76 -11.60
N ALA A 127 8.65 12.01 -11.60
CA ALA A 127 7.28 12.39 -11.26
C ALA A 127 6.29 12.22 -12.44
N ILE A 128 6.75 12.40 -13.67
CA ILE A 128 5.90 12.34 -14.88
C ILE A 128 5.63 10.90 -15.30
N LEU A 129 6.63 10.01 -15.26
CA LEU A 129 6.51 8.64 -15.74
C LEU A 129 5.43 7.82 -15.02
N PRO A 130 5.26 7.89 -13.69
CA PRO A 130 4.18 7.17 -13.02
C PRO A 130 2.79 7.63 -13.48
N VAL A 131 2.62 8.94 -13.73
CA VAL A 131 1.35 9.48 -14.22
C VAL A 131 1.07 8.94 -15.63
N ILE A 132 2.07 8.97 -16.53
CA ILE A 132 1.95 8.37 -17.85
C ILE A 132 1.66 6.88 -17.75
N GLY A 133 2.36 6.14 -16.88
CA GLY A 133 2.18 4.71 -16.69
C GLY A 133 0.76 4.35 -16.24
N ILE A 134 0.21 5.10 -15.30
CA ILE A 134 -1.17 4.93 -14.85
C ILE A 134 -2.15 5.27 -15.97
N SER A 135 -1.96 6.38 -16.66
CA SER A 135 -2.79 6.74 -17.80
C SER A 135 -2.75 5.66 -18.89
N TRP A 136 -1.60 5.01 -19.06
CA TRP A 136 -1.41 3.88 -19.97
C TRP A 136 -2.23 2.65 -19.54
N VAL A 137 -2.20 2.30 -18.24
CA VAL A 137 -3.02 1.21 -17.68
C VAL A 137 -4.50 1.49 -17.84
N LEU A 138 -4.94 2.70 -17.48
CA LEU A 138 -6.34 3.12 -17.54
C LEU A 138 -6.85 3.29 -18.98
N GLY A 139 -5.97 3.49 -19.95
CA GLY A 139 -6.30 3.51 -21.37
C GLY A 139 -6.61 2.13 -21.95
N GLY A 140 -6.45 1.06 -21.16
CA GLY A 140 -6.79 -0.30 -21.55
C GLY A 140 -5.79 -0.93 -22.52
N ASP A 141 -6.29 -1.79 -23.40
CA ASP A 141 -5.45 -2.62 -24.29
C ASP A 141 -4.72 -1.80 -25.38
N GLN A 142 -5.21 -0.60 -25.65
CA GLN A 142 -4.61 0.32 -26.65
C GLN A 142 -3.56 1.28 -26.06
N GLY A 143 -3.24 1.17 -24.79
CA GLY A 143 -2.29 2.06 -24.09
C GLY A 143 -2.87 3.45 -23.83
N LEU A 144 -2.13 4.52 -24.16
CA LEU A 144 -2.59 5.89 -23.95
C LEU A 144 -3.83 6.22 -24.79
N ASN A 145 -5.00 5.98 -24.24
CA ASN A 145 -6.29 6.31 -24.83
C ASN A 145 -7.13 7.14 -23.85
N PRO A 146 -7.17 8.48 -23.98
CA PRO A 146 -7.90 9.34 -23.04
C PRO A 146 -9.41 9.06 -22.97
N MET A 147 -10.02 8.64 -24.08
CA MET A 147 -11.46 8.30 -24.07
C MET A 147 -11.74 7.04 -23.27
N MET A 148 -10.93 6.01 -23.43
CA MET A 148 -11.06 4.77 -22.64
C MET A 148 -10.74 5.02 -21.17
N MET A 149 -9.71 5.81 -20.87
CA MET A 149 -9.38 6.21 -19.51
C MET A 149 -10.57 6.92 -18.84
N LEU A 150 -11.19 7.88 -19.54
CA LEU A 150 -12.36 8.59 -19.03
C LEU A 150 -13.54 7.63 -18.82
N ALA A 151 -13.82 6.75 -19.77
CA ALA A 151 -14.88 5.76 -19.67
C ALA A 151 -14.67 4.81 -18.48
N ASN A 152 -13.45 4.30 -18.26
CA ASN A 152 -13.12 3.46 -17.12
C ASN A 152 -13.32 4.18 -15.79
N ILE A 153 -12.90 5.45 -15.68
CA ILE A 153 -13.12 6.25 -14.47
C ILE A 153 -14.61 6.51 -14.25
N GLN A 154 -15.37 6.81 -15.31
CA GLN A 154 -16.82 7.05 -15.21
C GLN A 154 -17.62 5.80 -14.85
N ASP A 155 -17.14 4.61 -15.22
CA ASP A 155 -17.76 3.33 -14.85
C ASP A 155 -17.77 3.09 -13.34
N ASN A 156 -16.75 3.54 -12.62
CA ASN A 156 -16.67 3.41 -11.15
C ASN A 156 -15.85 4.56 -10.52
N PRO A 157 -16.35 5.80 -10.54
CA PRO A 157 -15.60 6.96 -10.08
C PRO A 157 -15.20 6.87 -8.61
N LEU A 158 -15.99 6.16 -7.79
CA LEU A 158 -15.72 6.00 -6.36
C LEU A 158 -14.44 5.21 -6.12
N SER A 159 -14.27 4.04 -6.75
CA SER A 159 -13.08 3.21 -6.57
C SER A 159 -11.80 3.94 -7.02
N TYR A 160 -11.86 4.62 -8.18
CA TYR A 160 -10.69 5.38 -8.67
C TYR A 160 -10.38 6.59 -7.77
N ALA A 161 -11.40 7.32 -7.30
CA ALA A 161 -11.20 8.44 -6.38
C ALA A 161 -10.60 7.98 -5.04
N LEU A 162 -11.12 6.90 -4.45
CA LEU A 162 -10.59 6.34 -3.21
C LEU A 162 -9.12 5.93 -3.36
N ALA A 163 -8.75 5.25 -4.44
CA ALA A 163 -7.36 4.85 -4.67
C ALA A 163 -6.41 6.06 -4.80
N PHE A 164 -6.82 7.08 -5.55
CA PHE A 164 -6.02 8.30 -5.73
C PHE A 164 -5.90 9.10 -4.43
N ILE A 165 -7.02 9.35 -3.74
CA ILE A 165 -7.04 10.04 -2.44
C ILE A 165 -6.22 9.26 -1.42
N GLY A 166 -6.34 7.93 -1.41
CA GLY A 166 -5.53 7.06 -0.56
C GLY A 166 -4.03 7.29 -0.75
N SER A 167 -3.56 7.38 -2.00
CA SER A 167 -2.13 7.64 -2.28
C SER A 167 -1.63 8.97 -1.72
N LEU A 168 -2.46 10.03 -1.76
CA LEU A 168 -2.16 11.34 -1.17
C LEU A 168 -2.15 11.28 0.37
N ILE A 169 -3.13 10.56 0.95
CA ILE A 169 -3.23 10.39 2.41
C ILE A 169 -2.01 9.62 2.93
N TRP A 170 -1.57 8.55 2.24
CA TRP A 170 -0.38 7.81 2.65
C TRP A 170 0.88 8.66 2.59
N ALA A 171 1.07 9.44 1.53
CA ALA A 171 2.18 10.38 1.44
C ALA A 171 2.17 11.39 2.60
N SER A 172 0.98 11.89 2.97
CA SER A 172 0.80 12.78 4.12
C SER A 172 1.09 12.07 5.45
N TYR A 173 0.62 10.82 5.61
CA TYR A 173 0.92 9.98 6.78
C TYR A 173 2.43 9.79 6.98
N CYS A 174 3.17 9.54 5.90
CA CYS A 174 4.63 9.42 5.97
C CYS A 174 5.27 10.71 6.51
N MET A 175 4.82 11.88 6.06
CA MET A 175 5.33 13.18 6.54
C MET A 175 5.00 13.43 8.02
N VAL A 176 3.77 13.11 8.42
CA VAL A 176 3.32 13.25 9.81
C VAL A 176 4.08 12.28 10.73
N THR A 177 4.29 11.04 10.28
CA THR A 177 5.05 10.03 11.03
C THR A 177 6.46 10.48 11.28
N VAL A 178 7.17 11.00 10.28
CA VAL A 178 8.54 11.51 10.44
C VAL A 178 8.60 12.66 11.48
N LYS A 179 7.57 13.51 11.51
CA LYS A 179 7.57 14.72 12.38
C LYS A 179 7.04 14.46 13.81
N LEU A 180 6.11 13.54 13.98
CA LEU A 180 5.33 13.42 15.21
C LEU A 180 5.47 12.09 15.95
N ALA A 181 6.00 11.03 15.29
CA ALA A 181 6.04 9.69 15.89
C ALA A 181 7.09 9.54 17.00
N ASP A 182 8.13 10.39 17.02
CA ASP A 182 9.22 10.33 17.99
C ASP A 182 9.80 8.90 18.17
N GLY A 183 10.00 8.22 17.03
CA GLY A 183 10.48 6.84 16.98
C GLY A 183 9.49 5.79 17.49
N LYS A 184 8.25 6.15 17.80
CA LYS A 184 7.21 5.21 18.24
C LYS A 184 6.42 4.65 17.07
N ASN A 185 6.03 3.38 17.20
CA ASN A 185 5.21 2.69 16.22
C ASN A 185 3.75 2.61 16.69
N GLY A 186 2.85 3.31 15.99
CA GLY A 186 1.41 3.33 16.29
C GLY A 186 0.58 2.31 15.50
N VAL A 187 1.18 1.58 14.55
CA VAL A 187 0.46 0.78 13.55
C VAL A 187 -0.52 -0.22 14.18
N ALA A 188 -0.14 -0.92 15.26
CA ALA A 188 -1.04 -1.87 15.92
C ALA A 188 -2.34 -1.21 16.42
N LEU A 189 -2.23 -0.01 17.00
CA LEU A 189 -3.41 0.73 17.45
C LEU A 189 -4.20 1.33 16.28
N PHE A 190 -3.52 1.76 15.24
CA PHE A 190 -4.15 2.30 14.04
C PHE A 190 -4.94 1.24 13.27
N LEU A 191 -4.45 -0.01 13.22
CA LEU A 191 -5.22 -1.14 12.66
C LEU A 191 -6.50 -1.42 13.47
N ILE A 192 -6.43 -1.33 14.80
CA ILE A 192 -7.62 -1.44 15.67
C ILE A 192 -8.63 -0.33 15.33
N PHE A 193 -8.20 0.90 15.17
CA PHE A 193 -9.07 2.01 14.78
C PHE A 193 -9.70 1.75 13.40
N THR A 194 -8.90 1.28 12.44
CA THR A 194 -9.41 0.91 11.11
C THR A 194 -10.48 -0.17 11.22
N ALA A 195 -10.23 -1.24 12.00
CA ALA A 195 -11.21 -2.31 12.20
C ALA A 195 -12.51 -1.78 12.83
N ILE A 196 -12.43 -0.95 13.88
CA ILE A 196 -13.62 -0.36 14.54
C ILE A 196 -14.43 0.47 13.53
N ILE A 197 -13.77 1.33 12.76
CA ILE A 197 -14.45 2.16 11.75
C ILE A 197 -15.15 1.27 10.72
N MET A 198 -14.49 0.20 10.25
CA MET A 198 -15.09 -0.71 9.28
C MET A 198 -16.29 -1.47 9.83
N TRP A 199 -16.23 -1.91 11.11
CA TRP A 199 -17.40 -2.53 11.76
C TRP A 199 -18.57 -1.55 11.91
N VAL A 200 -18.30 -0.29 12.22
CA VAL A 200 -19.33 0.75 12.26
C VAL A 200 -19.95 0.95 10.88
N GLN A 201 -19.11 1.07 9.84
CA GLN A 201 -19.63 1.21 8.47
C GLN A 201 -20.44 -0.02 8.02
N TYR A 202 -19.97 -1.23 8.34
CA TYR A 202 -20.71 -2.45 8.06
C TYR A 202 -22.08 -2.47 8.77
N ALA A 203 -22.14 -2.08 10.05
CA ALA A 203 -23.39 -2.04 10.80
C ALA A 203 -24.43 -1.06 10.24
N PHE A 204 -23.99 0.01 9.57
CA PHE A 204 -24.88 0.98 8.90
C PHE A 204 -25.02 0.74 7.39
N SER A 205 -24.37 -0.27 6.84
CA SER A 205 -24.48 -0.63 5.43
C SER A 205 -25.70 -1.52 5.18
N SER A 206 -26.06 -1.65 3.91
CA SER A 206 -27.05 -2.63 3.44
C SER A 206 -26.44 -3.96 3.02
N GLU A 207 -25.17 -4.21 3.38
CA GLU A 207 -24.52 -5.48 3.06
C GLU A 207 -25.19 -6.64 3.80
N PRO A 208 -25.26 -7.83 3.17
CA PRO A 208 -25.84 -9.02 3.82
C PRO A 208 -25.04 -9.43 5.06
N ALA A 209 -25.68 -10.20 5.93
CA ALA A 209 -25.02 -10.77 7.10
C ALA A 209 -23.80 -11.61 6.68
N LEU A 210 -22.70 -11.47 7.41
CA LEU A 210 -21.47 -12.20 7.14
C LEU A 210 -21.70 -13.72 7.18
N SER A 211 -21.34 -14.40 6.13
CA SER A 211 -21.47 -15.85 6.03
C SER A 211 -20.17 -16.45 5.51
N ILE A 212 -19.40 -17.05 6.42
CA ILE A 212 -18.11 -17.68 6.09
C ILE A 212 -18.36 -19.16 5.86
N ASN A 213 -18.72 -19.54 4.62
CA ASN A 213 -19.21 -20.86 4.28
C ASN A 213 -18.15 -21.79 3.65
N SER A 214 -16.93 -21.29 3.42
CA SER A 214 -15.90 -22.10 2.78
C SER A 214 -14.54 -21.95 3.46
N PHE A 215 -13.77 -23.05 3.47
CA PHE A 215 -12.40 -23.05 3.95
C PHE A 215 -11.50 -22.07 3.16
N SER A 216 -11.74 -21.97 1.85
CA SER A 216 -11.00 -21.05 0.99
C SER A 216 -11.19 -19.58 1.41
N LEU A 217 -12.40 -19.19 1.79
CA LEU A 217 -12.70 -17.84 2.28
C LEU A 217 -11.99 -17.54 3.62
N ILE A 218 -11.98 -18.51 4.55
CA ILE A 218 -11.19 -18.38 5.78
C ILE A 218 -9.71 -18.20 5.44
N LEU A 219 -9.18 -19.02 4.53
CA LEU A 219 -7.77 -18.96 4.13
C LEU A 219 -7.42 -17.60 3.51
N TYR A 220 -8.22 -17.07 2.57
CA TYR A 220 -7.94 -15.77 1.96
C TYR A 220 -8.08 -14.61 2.95
N SER A 221 -9.06 -14.67 3.86
CA SER A 221 -9.19 -13.68 4.94
C SER A 221 -7.98 -13.70 5.87
N PHE A 222 -7.50 -14.89 6.22
CA PHE A 222 -6.29 -15.06 7.02
C PHE A 222 -5.04 -14.57 6.26
N LEU A 223 -4.88 -14.93 4.98
CA LEU A 223 -3.74 -14.48 4.17
C LEU A 223 -3.70 -12.95 4.03
N ALA A 224 -4.83 -12.31 3.80
CA ALA A 224 -4.91 -10.85 3.76
C ALA A 224 -4.55 -10.22 5.12
N ALA A 225 -5.12 -10.73 6.21
CA ALA A 225 -4.81 -10.27 7.56
C ALA A 225 -3.34 -10.49 7.95
N PHE A 226 -2.79 -11.66 7.60
CA PHE A 226 -1.38 -11.99 7.81
C PHE A 226 -0.47 -11.07 6.99
N ALA A 227 -0.83 -10.81 5.73
CA ALA A 227 -0.07 -9.92 4.86
C ALA A 227 -0.02 -8.49 5.41
N ILE A 228 -1.10 -8.00 6.01
CA ILE A 228 -1.13 -6.69 6.68
C ILE A 228 -0.33 -6.76 7.99
N GLY A 229 -0.71 -7.62 8.93
CA GLY A 229 -0.13 -7.65 10.27
C GLY A 229 1.36 -8.00 10.26
N VAL A 230 1.73 -9.15 9.67
CA VAL A 230 3.13 -9.59 9.58
C VAL A 230 3.92 -8.71 8.61
N GLY A 231 3.29 -8.22 7.53
CA GLY A 231 3.92 -7.29 6.60
C GLY A 231 4.43 -6.03 7.31
N TYR A 232 3.62 -5.36 8.12
CA TYR A 232 4.05 -4.21 8.90
C TYR A 232 5.12 -4.56 9.94
N ALA A 233 5.01 -5.73 10.60
CA ALA A 233 6.03 -6.20 11.54
C ALA A 233 7.38 -6.43 10.85
N ALA A 234 7.37 -7.16 9.74
CA ALA A 234 8.56 -7.51 8.97
C ALA A 234 9.22 -6.27 8.34
N TRP A 235 8.41 -5.34 7.81
CA TRP A 235 8.89 -4.08 7.27
C TRP A 235 9.61 -3.24 8.33
N ASN A 236 8.97 -3.03 9.49
CA ASN A 236 9.55 -2.27 10.59
C ASN A 236 10.86 -2.91 11.07
N TYR A 237 10.90 -4.23 11.23
CA TYR A 237 12.12 -4.94 11.60
C TYR A 237 13.24 -4.74 10.57
N GLY A 238 12.91 -4.85 9.29
CA GLY A 238 13.83 -4.61 8.18
C GLY A 238 14.37 -3.17 8.15
N VAL A 239 13.51 -2.19 8.42
CA VAL A 239 13.89 -0.77 8.47
C VAL A 239 14.80 -0.47 9.67
N PHE A 240 14.53 -1.04 10.85
CA PHE A 240 15.33 -0.77 12.05
C PHE A 240 16.68 -1.51 12.06
N TYR A 241 16.74 -2.73 11.56
CA TYR A 241 17.92 -3.60 11.73
C TYR A 241 18.56 -4.02 10.41
N GLY A 242 17.91 -3.76 9.27
CA GLY A 242 18.36 -4.16 7.94
C GLY A 242 19.01 -3.04 7.14
N ASN A 243 18.97 -3.18 5.82
CA ASN A 243 19.39 -2.16 4.86
C ASN A 243 18.18 -1.43 4.28
N VAL A 244 17.86 -0.28 4.87
CA VAL A 244 16.71 0.56 4.47
C VAL A 244 16.79 0.97 3.00
N THR A 245 17.99 1.26 2.49
CA THR A 245 18.19 1.68 1.09
C THR A 245 17.80 0.60 0.11
N ILE A 246 18.19 -0.65 0.41
CA ILE A 246 17.84 -1.82 -0.42
C ILE A 246 16.32 -2.07 -0.33
N LEU A 247 15.75 -2.02 0.88
CA LEU A 247 14.31 -2.24 1.08
C LEU A 247 13.46 -1.18 0.37
N ALA A 248 13.84 0.09 0.47
CA ALA A 248 13.16 1.16 -0.26
C ALA A 248 13.24 0.97 -1.78
N GLY A 249 14.43 0.63 -2.31
CA GLY A 249 14.57 0.33 -3.74
C GLY A 249 13.71 -0.85 -4.20
N ALA A 250 13.65 -1.91 -3.38
CA ALA A 250 12.86 -3.10 -3.69
C ALA A 250 11.35 -2.86 -3.62
N SER A 251 10.88 -1.98 -2.73
CA SER A 251 9.45 -1.69 -2.61
C SER A 251 8.85 -1.04 -3.87
N TYR A 252 9.67 -0.43 -4.72
CA TYR A 252 9.20 0.11 -6.01
C TYR A 252 8.81 -0.98 -7.02
N PHE A 253 9.12 -2.25 -6.76
CA PHE A 253 8.65 -3.38 -7.56
C PHE A 253 7.31 -3.96 -7.09
N ILE A 254 6.74 -3.47 -5.98
CA ILE A 254 5.43 -3.90 -5.47
C ILE A 254 4.36 -3.87 -6.58
N PRO A 255 4.22 -2.84 -7.42
CA PRO A 255 3.18 -2.82 -8.46
C PRO A 255 3.27 -4.00 -9.43
N ILE A 256 4.47 -4.35 -9.89
CA ILE A 256 4.69 -5.48 -10.80
C ILE A 256 4.37 -6.80 -10.11
N ILE A 257 4.90 -7.02 -8.89
CA ILE A 257 4.68 -8.26 -8.13
C ILE A 257 3.20 -8.39 -7.77
N SER A 258 2.54 -7.30 -7.38
CA SER A 258 1.12 -7.29 -7.04
C SER A 258 0.23 -7.59 -8.23
N ALA A 259 0.49 -6.98 -9.39
CA ALA A 259 -0.23 -7.28 -10.62
C ALA A 259 -0.08 -8.75 -11.01
N PHE A 260 1.15 -9.30 -10.91
CA PHE A 260 1.42 -10.71 -11.18
C PHE A 260 0.68 -11.64 -10.21
N LEU A 261 0.78 -11.41 -8.91
CA LEU A 261 0.08 -12.24 -7.92
C LEU A 261 -1.44 -12.12 -8.05
N SER A 262 -1.96 -10.91 -8.29
CA SER A 262 -3.40 -10.69 -8.48
C SER A 262 -3.90 -11.35 -9.75
N SER A 263 -3.12 -11.39 -10.84
CA SER A 263 -3.50 -12.08 -12.07
C SER A 263 -3.67 -13.58 -11.85
N ILE A 264 -2.82 -14.18 -11.01
CA ILE A 264 -2.95 -15.61 -10.64
C ILE A 264 -4.15 -15.80 -9.69
N LEU A 265 -4.25 -15.01 -8.61
CA LEU A 265 -5.29 -15.16 -7.60
C LEU A 265 -6.70 -14.93 -8.15
N LEU A 266 -6.85 -13.99 -9.08
CA LEU A 266 -8.13 -13.61 -9.67
C LEU A 266 -8.35 -14.26 -11.04
N ASN A 267 -7.44 -15.14 -11.48
CA ASN A 267 -7.48 -15.80 -12.80
C ASN A 267 -7.65 -14.82 -13.96
N LEU A 268 -6.83 -13.76 -14.00
CA LEU A 268 -6.89 -12.69 -14.98
C LEU A 268 -5.75 -12.78 -15.99
N THR A 269 -6.04 -12.47 -17.23
CA THR A 269 -5.02 -12.19 -18.26
C THR A 269 -4.83 -10.69 -18.38
N LEU A 270 -3.66 -10.21 -17.93
CA LEU A 270 -3.28 -8.81 -18.07
C LEU A 270 -2.59 -8.60 -19.42
N THR A 271 -2.95 -7.52 -20.12
CA THR A 271 -2.45 -7.24 -21.47
C THR A 271 -1.00 -6.76 -21.46
N TYR A 272 -0.35 -6.81 -22.61
CA TYR A 272 1.00 -6.26 -22.76
C TYR A 272 1.04 -4.75 -22.43
N SER A 273 0.01 -4.02 -22.84
CA SER A 273 -0.16 -2.61 -22.52
C SER A 273 -0.18 -2.35 -21.00
N PHE A 274 -0.90 -3.21 -20.25
CA PHE A 274 -0.92 -3.11 -18.78
C PHE A 274 0.49 -3.25 -18.18
N TRP A 275 1.28 -4.22 -18.62
CA TRP A 275 2.65 -4.43 -18.13
C TRP A 275 3.59 -3.28 -18.48
N GLN A 276 3.44 -2.68 -19.66
CA GLN A 276 4.19 -1.48 -20.04
C GLN A 276 3.90 -0.32 -19.10
N GLY A 277 2.61 -0.02 -18.84
CA GLY A 277 2.21 1.03 -17.91
C GLY A 277 2.71 0.79 -16.49
N THR A 278 2.58 -0.44 -15.98
CA THR A 278 3.09 -0.84 -14.66
C THR A 278 4.62 -0.67 -14.57
N GLY A 279 5.34 -1.02 -15.63
CA GLY A 279 6.79 -0.79 -15.73
C GLY A 279 7.16 0.69 -15.65
N LEU A 280 6.41 1.57 -16.31
CA LEU A 280 6.61 3.02 -16.22
C LEU A 280 6.38 3.56 -14.79
N VAL A 281 5.36 3.05 -14.08
CA VAL A 281 5.12 3.42 -12.67
C VAL A 281 6.32 3.07 -11.81
N CYS A 282 6.82 1.84 -11.92
CA CYS A 282 7.98 1.38 -11.14
C CYS A 282 9.23 2.17 -11.49
N PHE A 283 9.50 2.37 -12.77
CA PHE A 283 10.69 3.07 -13.24
C PHE A 283 10.68 4.54 -12.81
N GLY A 284 9.54 5.22 -12.91
CA GLY A 284 9.40 6.60 -12.45
C GLY A 284 9.61 6.76 -10.94
N ALA A 285 9.03 5.86 -10.13
CA ALA A 285 9.24 5.86 -8.68
C ALA A 285 10.74 5.62 -8.32
N MET A 286 11.42 4.73 -9.04
CA MET A 286 12.88 4.53 -8.89
C MET A 286 13.69 5.79 -9.26
N LEU A 287 13.31 6.51 -10.31
CA LEU A 287 13.97 7.77 -10.68
C LEU A 287 13.77 8.83 -9.60
N CYS A 288 12.57 8.96 -9.01
CA CYS A 288 12.33 9.86 -7.88
C CYS A 288 13.25 9.52 -6.70
N TRP A 289 13.39 8.26 -6.37
CA TRP A 289 14.29 7.82 -5.31
C TRP A 289 15.76 8.14 -5.63
N LEU A 290 16.22 7.84 -6.85
CA LEU A 290 17.58 8.18 -7.28
C LEU A 290 17.83 9.69 -7.28
N ALA A 291 16.81 10.50 -7.62
CA ALA A 291 16.88 11.95 -7.60
C ALA A 291 17.19 12.53 -6.21
N THR A 292 16.75 11.86 -5.16
CA THR A 292 16.89 12.33 -3.77
C THR A 292 18.07 11.69 -3.02
N ARG A 293 18.77 10.71 -3.62
CA ARG A 293 19.95 10.09 -2.98
C ARG A 293 21.14 11.06 -2.94
N ASN A 294 21.60 11.38 -1.73
CA ASN A 294 22.83 12.14 -1.53
C ASN A 294 24.06 11.26 -1.79
N LYS A 295 24.87 11.61 -2.80
CA LYS A 295 26.16 10.93 -3.07
C LYS A 295 27.13 10.90 -1.87
N LYS A 296 26.96 11.78 -0.87
CA LYS A 296 27.85 11.87 0.30
C LYS A 296 27.61 10.83 1.39
N SER A 297 26.45 10.14 1.43
CA SER A 297 26.21 9.10 2.42
C SER A 297 26.93 7.78 2.07
N HIS A 298 27.10 7.48 0.79
CA HIS A 298 27.77 6.25 0.34
C HIS A 298 29.27 6.18 0.71
N LEU A 299 29.93 7.33 0.79
CA LEU A 299 31.36 7.37 1.16
C LEU A 299 31.60 7.17 2.67
N LYS A 300 30.57 7.34 3.51
CA LYS A 300 30.64 7.06 4.95
C LYS A 300 30.29 5.60 5.28
N GLU A 301 29.39 4.96 4.51
CA GLU A 301 29.05 3.53 4.73
C GLU A 301 30.16 2.57 4.25
N ILE A 302 31.01 2.98 3.29
CA ILE A 302 32.14 2.16 2.81
C ILE A 302 33.37 2.26 3.76
N LYS A 303 33.37 3.25 4.68
CA LYS A 303 34.49 3.48 5.63
C LYS A 303 34.20 3.01 7.05
N GLN A 304 33.09 2.33 7.31
CA GLN A 304 32.75 1.62 8.53
C GLN A 304 32.56 0.11 8.22
#